data_f324cf27c11fcb14d4ab2351156ad263
#
_entry.id   f324cf27c11fcb14d4ab2351156ad263
#
_cell.length_a   1.000
_cell.length_b   1.000
_cell.length_c   1.000
_cell.angle_alpha   90.00
_cell.angle_beta   90.00
_cell.angle_gamma   90.00
#
_symmetry.space_group_name_H-M   'P 1'
#
loop_
_entity.id
_entity.type
_entity.pdbx_description
1 polymer ?
#
loop_
_entity_poly.entity_id
_entity_poly.type
_entity_poly.pdbx_seq_one_letter_code
_entity_poly.pdbx_strand_id
1 'polypeptide(L)'
;MFHPFSRRSLTFPIAKRTFPPPTRTPMPAQDHSYPDHPTRCPWVDLTKADYISYHDDEWGVPVYDDRLMFESIILEGAQAGLSWYTVLRKRENYRSLFNGFDPVTVATYSHRKINAILKNPGIIRNKQKVAAAVNNAQRFLEVQKEKSRFTEYIWRFVGGAPMLNQHRREIGFRATSIESDAMSKDLRQRGFKFVGSTICYAHMQASGMVNDHTIDCFRRQQIIDGCNTK
;
A
#
# COMPACT_ATOMS: atom_id res chain seq x y z
N MET A 1 -56.56 14.02 6.76
CA MET A 1 -55.75 14.08 8.02
C MET A 1 -54.48 13.29 7.77
N PHE A 2 -53.39 13.98 7.40
CA PHE A 2 -52.08 13.35 7.16
C PHE A 2 -51.17 13.77 8.29
N HIS A 3 -50.61 12.78 9.01
CA HIS A 3 -49.58 12.98 10.02
C HIS A 3 -48.19 12.93 9.36
N PRO A 4 -47.29 13.87 9.65
CA PRO A 4 -45.91 13.83 9.15
C PRO A 4 -45.04 12.94 10.03
N PHE A 5 -44.36 12.00 9.40
CA PHE A 5 -43.31 11.19 10.02
C PHE A 5 -42.07 12.05 10.31
N SER A 6 -41.74 12.20 11.57
CA SER A 6 -40.52 12.83 12.05
C SER A 6 -39.30 11.92 11.81
N ARG A 7 -38.38 12.31 10.94
CA ARG A 7 -37.07 11.68 10.79
C ARG A 7 -36.18 12.12 11.95
N ARG A 8 -35.96 11.24 12.91
CA ARG A 8 -34.90 11.43 13.91
C ARG A 8 -33.53 11.13 13.25
N SER A 9 -32.73 12.17 13.12
CA SER A 9 -31.33 12.07 12.73
C SER A 9 -30.52 11.51 13.91
N LEU A 10 -30.01 10.29 13.77
CA LEU A 10 -29.07 9.71 14.72
C LEU A 10 -27.66 10.21 14.36
N THR A 11 -27.22 11.24 15.04
CA THR A 11 -25.82 11.69 15.03
C THR A 11 -25.03 10.88 16.03
N PHE A 12 -24.17 9.98 15.54
CA PHE A 12 -23.16 9.33 16.38
C PHE A 12 -21.98 10.28 16.61
N PRO A 13 -21.49 10.43 17.82
CA PRO A 13 -20.32 11.24 18.09
C PRO A 13 -19.06 10.55 17.52
N ILE A 14 -18.43 11.17 16.52
CA ILE A 14 -17.11 10.77 16.02
C ILE A 14 -16.09 11.18 17.07
N ALA A 15 -15.59 10.22 17.85
CA ALA A 15 -14.46 10.45 18.74
C ALA A 15 -13.24 10.81 17.90
N LYS A 16 -12.74 12.05 18.04
CA LYS A 16 -11.48 12.49 17.43
C LYS A 16 -10.32 11.73 18.10
N ARG A 17 -9.92 10.61 17.53
CA ARG A 17 -8.65 9.99 17.89
C ARG A 17 -7.53 10.78 17.20
N THR A 18 -6.78 11.54 17.97
CA THR A 18 -5.53 12.16 17.55
C THR A 18 -4.46 11.08 17.51
N PHE A 19 -3.97 10.78 16.30
CA PHE A 19 -2.83 9.87 16.13
C PHE A 19 -1.53 10.67 16.36
N PRO A 20 -0.57 10.12 17.12
CA PRO A 20 0.74 10.75 17.26
C PRO A 20 1.49 10.74 15.91
N PRO A 21 2.43 11.69 15.68
CA PRO A 21 3.24 11.72 14.47
C PRO A 21 4.04 10.42 14.32
N PRO A 22 4.28 9.95 13.08
CA PRO A 22 5.03 8.74 12.82
C PRO A 22 6.51 8.94 13.17
N THR A 23 6.90 8.54 14.36
CA THR A 23 8.30 8.31 14.68
C THR A 23 8.63 6.89 14.22
N ARG A 24 9.53 6.75 13.24
CA ARG A 24 10.24 5.50 13.02
C ARG A 24 11.07 5.22 14.26
N THR A 25 10.48 4.55 15.23
CA THR A 25 11.28 3.94 16.30
C THR A 25 12.04 2.79 15.63
N PRO A 26 13.38 2.75 15.69
CA PRO A 26 14.11 1.56 15.30
C PRO A 26 13.53 0.39 16.08
N MET A 27 13.14 -0.68 15.40
CA MET A 27 12.76 -1.91 16.08
C MET A 27 13.95 -2.33 16.96
N PRO A 28 13.72 -2.78 18.20
CA PRO A 28 14.80 -3.24 19.06
C PRO A 28 15.61 -4.31 18.32
N ALA A 29 16.94 -4.22 18.44
CA ALA A 29 17.86 -5.20 17.89
C ALA A 29 17.41 -6.59 18.34
N GLN A 30 16.98 -7.40 17.37
CA GLN A 30 16.38 -8.70 17.64
C GLN A 30 17.47 -9.68 18.06
N ASP A 31 17.24 -10.37 19.17
CA ASP A 31 17.97 -11.56 19.54
C ASP A 31 17.78 -12.62 18.42
N HIS A 32 18.84 -12.86 17.65
CA HIS A 32 18.86 -13.77 16.51
C HIS A 32 18.98 -15.23 16.91
N SER A 33 18.19 -15.70 17.87
CA SER A 33 18.04 -17.12 18.18
C SER A 33 17.02 -17.82 17.27
N TYR A 34 16.95 -17.42 15.97
CA TYR A 34 16.18 -18.16 14.97
C TYR A 34 17.04 -19.29 14.37
N PRO A 35 16.45 -20.46 14.08
CA PRO A 35 17.15 -21.51 13.36
C PRO A 35 17.76 -20.95 12.07
N ASP A 36 18.90 -21.48 11.64
CA ASP A 36 19.77 -20.98 10.57
C ASP A 36 19.08 -20.56 9.25
N HIS A 37 17.81 -20.94 9.06
CA HIS A 37 16.99 -20.54 7.93
C HIS A 37 15.52 -20.35 8.36
N PRO A 38 15.08 -19.12 8.73
CA PRO A 38 13.68 -18.87 9.09
C PRO A 38 12.76 -19.18 7.91
N THR A 39 11.63 -19.82 8.19
CA THR A 39 10.62 -20.14 7.16
C THR A 39 9.99 -18.86 6.63
N ARG A 40 10.10 -18.60 5.32
CA ARG A 40 9.51 -17.45 4.61
C ARG A 40 8.36 -17.89 3.72
N CYS A 41 7.57 -16.91 3.27
CA CYS A 41 6.54 -17.16 2.28
C CYS A 41 7.11 -17.77 0.99
N PRO A 42 6.37 -18.68 0.31
CA PRO A 42 6.90 -19.45 -0.82
C PRO A 42 7.21 -18.63 -2.08
N TRP A 43 6.73 -17.38 -2.15
CA TRP A 43 7.03 -16.50 -3.27
C TRP A 43 8.41 -15.85 -3.22
N VAL A 44 9.09 -15.93 -2.06
CA VAL A 44 10.42 -15.32 -1.88
C VAL A 44 11.47 -16.19 -2.56
N ASP A 45 12.17 -15.62 -3.52
CA ASP A 45 13.35 -16.26 -4.12
C ASP A 45 14.56 -16.01 -3.20
N LEU A 46 14.99 -17.07 -2.50
CA LEU A 46 16.07 -17.01 -1.52
C LEU A 46 17.46 -16.76 -2.13
N THR A 47 17.57 -16.73 -3.46
CA THR A 47 18.81 -16.34 -4.15
C THR A 47 18.96 -14.83 -4.31
N LYS A 48 17.94 -14.04 -3.91
CA LYS A 48 17.84 -12.60 -4.12
C LYS A 48 17.79 -11.85 -2.80
N ALA A 49 18.91 -11.31 -2.35
CA ALA A 49 19.03 -10.66 -1.05
C ALA A 49 18.07 -9.45 -0.88
N ASP A 50 17.90 -8.65 -1.93
CA ASP A 50 16.96 -7.53 -1.95
C ASP A 50 15.50 -7.97 -1.85
N TYR A 51 15.16 -9.15 -2.38
CA TYR A 51 13.81 -9.71 -2.28
C TYR A 51 13.54 -10.33 -0.91
N ILE A 52 14.56 -10.93 -0.29
CA ILE A 52 14.51 -11.39 1.10
C ILE A 52 14.29 -10.19 2.04
N SER A 53 15.10 -9.13 1.91
CA SER A 53 14.95 -7.93 2.74
C SER A 53 13.56 -7.29 2.58
N TYR A 54 13.05 -7.18 1.35
CA TYR A 54 11.69 -6.71 1.12
C TYR A 54 10.63 -7.51 1.87
N HIS A 55 10.70 -8.85 1.81
CA HIS A 55 9.78 -9.73 2.55
C HIS A 55 9.94 -9.59 4.07
N ASP A 56 11.20 -9.57 4.55
CA ASP A 56 11.48 -9.61 5.97
C ASP A 56 11.23 -8.27 6.68
N ASP A 57 11.41 -7.15 5.97
CA ASP A 57 11.42 -5.83 6.60
C ASP A 57 10.23 -4.94 6.22
N GLU A 58 9.61 -5.18 5.05
CA GLU A 58 8.64 -4.24 4.47
C GLU A 58 7.26 -4.86 4.21
N TRP A 59 7.19 -6.01 3.51
CA TRP A 59 5.93 -6.59 3.07
C TRP A 59 5.05 -7.03 4.24
N GLY A 60 3.80 -6.56 4.24
CA GLY A 60 2.83 -6.86 5.31
C GLY A 60 2.98 -5.98 6.56
N VAL A 61 4.00 -5.11 6.62
CA VAL A 61 4.15 -4.17 7.74
C VAL A 61 3.17 -3.00 7.58
N PRO A 62 2.34 -2.69 8.61
CA PRO A 62 1.36 -1.61 8.51
C PRO A 62 1.99 -0.23 8.26
N VAL A 63 1.57 0.41 7.17
CA VAL A 63 2.03 1.73 6.74
C VAL A 63 0.96 2.78 7.05
N TYR A 64 1.32 3.82 7.81
CA TYR A 64 0.45 4.96 8.16
C TYR A 64 1.03 6.30 7.71
N ASP A 65 2.04 6.27 6.85
CA ASP A 65 2.65 7.44 6.23
C ASP A 65 2.06 7.65 4.83
N ASP A 66 1.54 8.85 4.56
CA ASP A 66 0.87 9.18 3.30
C ASP A 66 1.82 9.11 2.10
N ARG A 67 3.11 9.46 2.27
CA ARG A 67 4.09 9.42 1.20
C ARG A 67 4.45 7.98 0.81
N LEU A 68 4.61 7.11 1.80
CA LEU A 68 4.84 5.68 1.57
C LEU A 68 3.60 5.01 0.95
N MET A 69 2.38 5.44 1.33
CA MET A 69 1.16 4.99 0.67
C MET A 69 1.10 5.41 -0.79
N PHE A 70 1.49 6.65 -1.09
CA PHE A 70 1.56 7.12 -2.47
C PHE A 70 2.61 6.37 -3.28
N GLU A 71 3.82 6.15 -2.72
CA GLU A 71 4.86 5.30 -3.32
C GLU A 71 4.30 3.93 -3.67
N SER A 72 3.66 3.25 -2.71
CA SER A 72 3.09 1.92 -2.91
C SER A 72 2.07 1.89 -4.04
N ILE A 73 1.10 2.81 -4.07
CA ILE A 73 0.08 2.87 -5.14
C ILE A 73 0.73 3.03 -6.53
N ILE A 74 1.77 3.86 -6.64
CA ILE A 74 2.43 4.09 -7.93
C ILE A 74 3.24 2.88 -8.36
N LEU A 75 3.96 2.23 -7.44
CA LEU A 75 4.78 1.06 -7.74
C LEU A 75 3.92 -0.17 -8.07
N GLU A 76 2.82 -0.38 -7.36
CA GLU A 76 1.86 -1.45 -7.68
C GLU A 76 1.18 -1.21 -9.03
N GLY A 77 0.84 0.03 -9.35
CA GLY A 77 0.37 0.40 -10.68
C GLY A 77 1.43 0.16 -11.77
N ALA A 78 2.71 0.40 -11.46
CA ALA A 78 3.82 0.11 -12.37
C ALA A 78 4.03 -1.40 -12.57
N GLN A 79 3.72 -2.21 -11.58
CA GLN A 79 3.81 -3.68 -11.65
C GLN A 79 2.79 -4.30 -12.61
N ALA A 80 1.63 -3.69 -12.85
CA ALA A 80 0.57 -4.29 -13.65
C ALA A 80 1.09 -5.03 -14.90
N GLY A 81 0.90 -6.35 -14.95
CA GLY A 81 1.38 -7.24 -16.02
C GLY A 81 2.88 -7.61 -15.95
N LEU A 82 3.55 -7.34 -14.84
CA LEU A 82 4.97 -7.64 -14.59
C LEU A 82 5.14 -8.37 -13.26
N SER A 83 6.33 -8.96 -13.03
CA SER A 83 6.67 -9.45 -11.69
C SER A 83 7.00 -8.30 -10.74
N TRP A 84 6.66 -8.45 -9.46
CA TRP A 84 7.03 -7.47 -8.44
C TRP A 84 8.55 -7.25 -8.38
N TYR A 85 9.33 -8.31 -8.45
CA TYR A 85 10.78 -8.21 -8.43
C TYR A 85 11.35 -7.29 -9.53
N THR A 86 10.70 -7.26 -10.70
CA THR A 86 11.08 -6.33 -11.77
C THR A 86 10.93 -4.86 -11.36
N VAL A 87 9.89 -4.54 -10.59
CA VAL A 87 9.62 -3.18 -10.09
C VAL A 87 10.50 -2.87 -8.88
N LEU A 88 10.62 -3.82 -7.95
CA LEU A 88 11.45 -3.68 -6.75
C LEU A 88 12.88 -3.25 -7.09
N ARG A 89 13.52 -3.91 -8.05
CA ARG A 89 14.87 -3.55 -8.52
C ARG A 89 14.99 -2.15 -9.14
N LYS A 90 13.87 -1.56 -9.52
CA LYS A 90 13.81 -0.22 -10.13
C LYS A 90 13.35 0.85 -9.14
N ARG A 91 13.01 0.46 -7.91
CA ARG A 91 12.36 1.34 -6.91
C ARG A 91 13.18 2.60 -6.62
N GLU A 92 14.49 2.50 -6.47
CA GLU A 92 15.36 3.65 -6.21
C GLU A 92 15.39 4.64 -7.39
N ASN A 93 15.36 4.13 -8.63
CA ASN A 93 15.23 5.00 -9.81
C ASN A 93 13.87 5.70 -9.85
N TYR A 94 12.79 5.00 -9.45
CA TYR A 94 11.48 5.65 -9.28
C TYR A 94 11.53 6.73 -8.22
N ARG A 95 12.10 6.47 -7.04
CA ARG A 95 12.25 7.46 -5.97
C ARG A 95 12.99 8.71 -6.46
N SER A 96 14.10 8.53 -7.15
CA SER A 96 14.87 9.64 -7.74
C SER A 96 14.06 10.43 -8.77
N LEU A 97 13.38 9.77 -9.70
CA LEU A 97 12.68 10.42 -10.81
C LEU A 97 11.35 11.06 -10.41
N PHE A 98 10.70 10.52 -9.38
CA PHE A 98 9.43 10.99 -8.83
C PHE A 98 9.59 11.80 -7.53
N ASN A 99 10.77 12.43 -7.35
CA ASN A 99 11.06 13.32 -6.21
C ASN A 99 10.75 12.69 -4.85
N GLY A 100 11.22 11.45 -4.64
CA GLY A 100 10.93 10.68 -3.43
C GLY A 100 9.44 10.43 -3.20
N PHE A 101 8.65 10.39 -4.25
CA PHE A 101 7.20 10.25 -4.22
C PHE A 101 6.48 11.34 -3.42
N ASP A 102 6.96 12.58 -3.51
CA ASP A 102 6.22 13.74 -3.01
C ASP A 102 5.00 14.02 -3.91
N PRO A 103 3.76 13.78 -3.45
CA PRO A 103 2.57 13.91 -4.29
C PRO A 103 2.35 15.35 -4.77
N VAL A 104 2.77 16.35 -3.99
CA VAL A 104 2.63 17.76 -4.37
C VAL A 104 3.48 18.05 -5.61
N THR A 105 4.74 17.65 -5.57
CA THR A 105 5.66 17.83 -6.69
C THR A 105 5.25 16.99 -7.90
N VAL A 106 4.91 15.71 -7.71
CA VAL A 106 4.52 14.81 -8.80
C VAL A 106 3.27 15.29 -9.52
N ALA A 107 2.28 15.84 -8.80
CA ALA A 107 1.04 16.37 -9.38
C ALA A 107 1.28 17.52 -10.40
N THR A 108 2.42 18.20 -10.31
CA THR A 108 2.77 19.34 -11.18
C THR A 108 3.59 18.95 -12.42
N TYR A 109 3.92 17.66 -12.60
CA TYR A 109 4.78 17.24 -13.71
C TYR A 109 4.16 17.55 -15.08
N SER A 110 4.89 18.31 -15.88
CA SER A 110 4.51 18.62 -17.26
C SER A 110 4.74 17.44 -18.20
N HIS A 111 4.13 17.51 -19.40
CA HIS A 111 4.42 16.55 -20.46
C HIS A 111 5.92 16.45 -20.81
N ARG A 112 6.65 17.56 -20.73
CA ARG A 112 8.11 17.58 -20.92
C ARG A 112 8.82 16.73 -19.84
N LYS A 113 8.42 16.84 -18.57
CA LYS A 113 8.98 16.04 -17.47
C LYS A 113 8.63 14.55 -17.64
N ILE A 114 7.38 14.22 -17.98
CA ILE A 114 6.95 12.85 -18.26
C ILE A 114 7.80 12.23 -19.38
N ASN A 115 8.00 12.95 -20.49
CA ASN A 115 8.81 12.48 -21.61
C ASN A 115 10.30 12.31 -21.22
N ALA A 116 10.83 13.14 -20.34
CA ALA A 116 12.19 12.97 -19.81
C ALA A 116 12.31 11.70 -18.95
N ILE A 117 11.33 11.45 -18.05
CA ILE A 117 11.26 10.25 -17.24
C ILE A 117 11.23 8.98 -18.10
N LEU A 118 10.44 8.97 -19.18
CA LEU A 118 10.29 7.82 -20.09
C LEU A 118 11.58 7.47 -20.85
N LYS A 119 12.57 8.37 -20.91
CA LYS A 119 13.89 8.08 -21.50
C LYS A 119 14.80 7.27 -20.58
N ASN A 120 14.51 7.28 -19.26
CA ASN A 120 15.36 6.59 -18.29
C ASN A 120 15.08 5.07 -18.31
N PRO A 121 16.09 4.21 -18.58
CA PRO A 121 15.92 2.75 -18.58
C PRO A 121 15.71 2.15 -17.18
N GLY A 122 15.97 2.93 -16.15
CA GLY A 122 15.82 2.52 -14.74
C GLY A 122 14.38 2.40 -14.28
N ILE A 123 13.36 2.70 -15.12
CA ILE A 123 11.94 2.51 -14.81
C ILE A 123 11.24 1.65 -15.86
N ILE A 124 9.98 1.29 -15.57
CA ILE A 124 9.08 0.70 -16.56
C ILE A 124 8.62 1.80 -17.54
N ARG A 125 9.19 1.80 -18.74
CA ARG A 125 8.97 2.83 -19.76
C ARG A 125 7.60 2.68 -20.46
N ASN A 126 6.53 2.76 -19.68
CA ASN A 126 5.16 2.74 -20.18
C ASN A 126 4.53 4.13 -20.03
N LYS A 127 4.21 4.77 -21.15
CA LYS A 127 3.68 6.13 -21.18
C LYS A 127 2.41 6.28 -20.34
N GLN A 128 1.50 5.29 -20.40
CA GLN A 128 0.24 5.33 -19.66
C GLN A 128 0.48 5.24 -18.14
N LYS A 129 1.40 4.37 -17.70
CA LYS A 129 1.73 4.22 -16.27
C LYS A 129 2.40 5.47 -15.70
N VAL A 130 3.33 6.08 -16.43
CA VAL A 130 3.99 7.32 -16.00
C VAL A 130 3.00 8.50 -15.96
N ALA A 131 2.13 8.64 -16.96
CA ALA A 131 1.07 9.64 -16.95
C ALA A 131 0.05 9.40 -15.82
N ALA A 132 -0.28 8.14 -15.55
CA ALA A 132 -1.17 7.76 -14.45
C ALA A 132 -0.59 8.14 -13.08
N ALA A 133 0.72 8.08 -12.88
CA ALA A 133 1.35 8.51 -11.63
C ALA A 133 1.07 9.99 -11.34
N VAL A 134 1.13 10.85 -12.36
CA VAL A 134 0.81 12.29 -12.23
C VAL A 134 -0.67 12.50 -11.93
N ASN A 135 -1.56 11.81 -12.68
CA ASN A 135 -3.00 11.85 -12.41
C ASN A 135 -3.32 11.38 -10.97
N ASN A 136 -2.71 10.27 -10.54
CA ASN A 136 -2.95 9.72 -9.22
C ASN A 136 -2.44 10.64 -8.11
N ALA A 137 -1.34 11.39 -8.34
CA ALA A 137 -0.88 12.42 -7.41
C ALA A 137 -1.94 13.53 -7.22
N GLN A 138 -2.57 13.99 -8.30
CA GLN A 138 -3.65 14.98 -8.24
C GLN A 138 -4.85 14.46 -7.44
N ARG A 139 -5.30 13.22 -7.75
CA ARG A 139 -6.42 12.58 -7.01
C ARG A 139 -6.08 12.33 -5.55
N PHE A 140 -4.83 11.96 -5.27
CA PHE A 140 -4.33 11.78 -3.90
C PHE A 140 -4.46 13.06 -3.07
N LEU A 141 -4.03 14.19 -3.62
CA LEU A 141 -4.16 15.50 -2.97
C LEU A 141 -5.63 15.93 -2.77
N GLU A 142 -6.52 15.57 -3.69
CA GLU A 142 -7.96 15.81 -3.50
C GLU A 142 -8.52 15.02 -2.32
N VAL A 143 -8.14 13.75 -2.18
CA VAL A 143 -8.53 12.94 -1.02
C VAL A 143 -7.96 13.52 0.28
N GLN A 144 -6.72 13.99 0.29
CA GLN A 144 -6.14 14.64 1.48
C GLN A 144 -6.90 15.92 1.86
N LYS A 145 -7.38 16.70 0.90
CA LYS A 145 -8.21 17.89 1.18
C LYS A 145 -9.56 17.52 1.83
N GLU A 146 -10.14 16.39 1.44
CA GLU A 146 -11.42 15.94 1.99
C GLU A 146 -11.29 15.26 3.36
N LYS A 147 -10.19 14.52 3.60
CA LYS A 147 -10.04 13.57 4.70
C LYS A 147 -8.87 13.87 5.62
N SER A 148 -8.19 15.01 5.45
CA SER A 148 -6.96 15.40 6.14
C SER A 148 -5.75 14.53 5.85
N ARG A 149 -5.91 13.20 5.76
CA ARG A 149 -4.85 12.24 5.43
C ARG A 149 -5.36 11.17 4.48
N PHE A 150 -4.50 10.79 3.53
CA PHE A 150 -4.83 9.68 2.63
C PHE A 150 -4.87 8.35 3.36
N THR A 151 -4.00 8.15 4.34
CA THR A 151 -3.99 6.95 5.19
C THR A 151 -5.32 6.74 5.91
N GLU A 152 -5.96 7.77 6.46
CA GLU A 152 -7.30 7.66 7.08
C GLU A 152 -8.36 7.19 6.07
N TYR A 153 -8.28 7.70 4.87
CA TYR A 153 -9.20 7.31 3.79
C TYR A 153 -8.99 5.86 3.37
N ILE A 154 -7.74 5.41 3.16
CA ILE A 154 -7.46 4.10 2.59
C ILE A 154 -7.67 2.97 3.62
N TRP A 155 -7.26 3.19 4.87
CA TRP A 155 -7.42 2.21 5.95
C TRP A 155 -8.89 1.89 6.31
N ARG A 156 -9.83 2.76 5.96
CA ARG A 156 -11.27 2.50 6.20
C ARG A 156 -11.79 1.24 5.50
N PHE A 157 -11.18 0.82 4.39
CA PHE A 157 -11.60 -0.36 3.65
C PHE A 157 -11.35 -1.67 4.41
N VAL A 158 -10.49 -1.64 5.42
CA VAL A 158 -10.20 -2.77 6.31
C VAL A 158 -10.57 -2.46 7.78
N GLY A 159 -11.45 -1.48 8.01
CA GLY A 159 -11.91 -1.14 9.37
C GLY A 159 -10.85 -0.45 10.24
N GLY A 160 -9.78 0.08 9.65
CA GLY A 160 -8.73 0.85 10.35
C GLY A 160 -7.61 0.01 10.99
N ALA A 161 -7.66 -1.31 10.85
CA ALA A 161 -6.67 -2.24 11.39
C ALA A 161 -6.31 -3.35 10.38
N PRO A 162 -5.12 -3.97 10.47
CA PRO A 162 -4.74 -5.08 9.60
C PRO A 162 -5.70 -6.25 9.67
N MET A 163 -6.10 -6.78 8.52
CA MET A 163 -6.83 -8.03 8.41
C MET A 163 -5.86 -9.20 8.46
N LEU A 164 -6.19 -10.22 9.24
CA LEU A 164 -5.38 -11.43 9.36
C LEU A 164 -5.93 -12.55 8.50
N ASN A 165 -5.24 -12.89 7.42
CA ASN A 165 -5.58 -14.04 6.61
C ASN A 165 -4.83 -15.31 7.08
N GLN A 166 -5.37 -16.48 6.74
CA GLN A 166 -4.80 -17.78 7.09
C GLN A 166 -4.38 -18.52 5.81
N HIS A 167 -3.34 -18.01 5.15
CA HIS A 167 -2.79 -18.65 3.97
C HIS A 167 -1.90 -19.84 4.33
N ARG A 168 -2.15 -20.96 3.68
CA ARG A 168 -1.28 -22.15 3.71
C ARG A 168 -0.49 -22.18 2.40
N ARG A 169 0.72 -22.73 2.44
CA ARG A 169 1.61 -22.81 1.27
C ARG A 169 0.96 -23.50 0.07
N GLU A 170 0.16 -24.52 0.32
CA GLU A 170 -0.47 -25.36 -0.69
C GLU A 170 -1.63 -24.68 -1.42
N ILE A 171 -2.25 -23.66 -0.78
CA ILE A 171 -3.46 -23.01 -1.32
C ILE A 171 -3.11 -21.77 -2.16
N GLY A 172 -1.91 -21.18 -1.93
CA GLY A 172 -1.50 -19.95 -2.57
C GLY A 172 -2.21 -18.71 -2.04
N PHE A 173 -1.97 -17.59 -2.69
CA PHE A 173 -2.50 -16.29 -2.30
C PHE A 173 -3.75 -15.92 -3.12
N ARG A 174 -4.66 -15.18 -2.50
CA ARG A 174 -5.80 -14.58 -3.22
C ARG A 174 -5.29 -13.48 -4.14
N ALA A 175 -5.96 -13.32 -5.27
CA ALA A 175 -5.69 -12.22 -6.20
C ALA A 175 -6.54 -10.97 -5.88
N THR A 176 -7.66 -11.14 -5.18
CA THR A 176 -8.62 -10.08 -4.83
C THR A 176 -9.38 -10.45 -3.54
N SER A 177 -10.05 -9.46 -2.96
CA SER A 177 -10.98 -9.62 -1.85
C SER A 177 -12.16 -8.65 -2.00
N ILE A 178 -13.19 -8.78 -1.16
CA ILE A 178 -14.33 -7.85 -1.12
C ILE A 178 -13.84 -6.42 -0.82
N GLU A 179 -12.85 -6.28 0.06
CA GLU A 179 -12.26 -5.00 0.43
C GLU A 179 -11.47 -4.40 -0.72
N SER A 180 -10.68 -5.20 -1.44
CA SER A 180 -9.95 -4.72 -2.63
C SER A 180 -10.88 -4.36 -3.78
N ASP A 181 -12.01 -5.05 -3.93
CA ASP A 181 -13.05 -4.69 -4.90
C ASP A 181 -13.70 -3.35 -4.55
N ALA A 182 -14.05 -3.15 -3.29
CA ALA A 182 -14.61 -1.90 -2.78
C ALA A 182 -13.61 -0.74 -2.93
N MET A 183 -12.35 -0.95 -2.56
CA MET A 183 -11.26 0.02 -2.71
C MET A 183 -11.06 0.38 -4.19
N SER A 184 -10.96 -0.60 -5.06
CA SER A 184 -10.81 -0.41 -6.51
C SER A 184 -11.95 0.40 -7.09
N LYS A 185 -13.19 0.10 -6.72
CA LYS A 185 -14.38 0.81 -7.17
C LYS A 185 -14.35 2.29 -6.75
N ASP A 186 -14.08 2.57 -5.48
CA ASP A 186 -14.05 3.94 -4.96
C ASP A 186 -12.88 4.74 -5.57
N LEU A 187 -11.66 4.18 -5.63
CA LEU A 187 -10.52 4.84 -6.26
C LEU A 187 -10.76 5.16 -7.73
N ARG A 188 -11.39 4.25 -8.50
CA ARG A 188 -11.76 4.49 -9.90
C ARG A 188 -12.79 5.60 -10.02
N GLN A 189 -13.80 5.64 -9.17
CA GLN A 189 -14.80 6.72 -9.14
C GLN A 189 -14.16 8.09 -8.85
N ARG A 190 -13.09 8.11 -8.04
CA ARG A 190 -12.28 9.32 -7.79
C ARG A 190 -11.30 9.64 -8.92
N GLY A 191 -11.26 8.83 -9.98
CA GLY A 191 -10.43 9.08 -11.15
C GLY A 191 -9.00 8.54 -11.07
N PHE A 192 -8.64 7.75 -10.06
CA PHE A 192 -7.36 7.05 -10.04
C PHE A 192 -7.24 6.07 -11.21
N LYS A 193 -6.01 5.85 -11.67
CA LYS A 193 -5.67 4.95 -12.77
C LYS A 193 -4.78 3.82 -12.27
N PHE A 194 -4.82 2.67 -12.95
CA PHE A 194 -4.09 1.45 -12.56
C PHE A 194 -4.38 1.00 -11.12
N VAL A 195 -5.65 1.07 -10.73
CA VAL A 195 -6.15 0.66 -9.40
C VAL A 195 -7.24 -0.42 -9.55
N GLY A 196 -6.98 -1.43 -10.39
CA GLY A 196 -7.82 -2.62 -10.47
C GLY A 196 -7.81 -3.41 -9.16
N SER A 197 -8.81 -4.26 -8.91
CA SER A 197 -8.95 -5.00 -7.64
C SER A 197 -7.69 -5.81 -7.29
N THR A 198 -7.09 -6.49 -8.27
CA THR A 198 -5.82 -7.22 -8.07
C THR A 198 -4.68 -6.29 -7.64
N ILE A 199 -4.59 -5.08 -8.24
CA ILE A 199 -3.57 -4.09 -7.88
C ILE A 199 -3.85 -3.51 -6.48
N CYS A 200 -5.13 -3.26 -6.17
CA CYS A 200 -5.53 -2.83 -4.83
C CYS A 200 -5.21 -3.89 -3.78
N TYR A 201 -5.42 -5.18 -4.09
CA TYR A 201 -5.08 -6.25 -3.16
C TYR A 201 -3.56 -6.36 -2.94
N ALA A 202 -2.75 -6.26 -4.00
CA ALA A 202 -1.29 -6.20 -3.89
C ALA A 202 -0.84 -4.98 -3.06
N HIS A 203 -1.47 -3.82 -3.24
CA HIS A 203 -1.24 -2.65 -2.39
C HIS A 203 -1.61 -2.91 -0.92
N MET A 204 -2.73 -3.59 -0.65
CA MET A 204 -3.13 -3.96 0.71
C MET A 204 -2.11 -4.90 1.36
N GLN A 205 -1.56 -5.86 0.61
CA GLN A 205 -0.50 -6.74 1.08
C GLN A 205 0.80 -5.97 1.37
N ALA A 206 1.26 -5.15 0.42
CA ALA A 206 2.50 -4.40 0.55
C ALA A 206 2.47 -3.38 1.69
N SER A 207 1.30 -2.76 1.94
CA SER A 207 1.11 -1.74 2.97
C SER A 207 0.63 -2.27 4.32
N GLY A 208 0.56 -3.59 4.48
CA GLY A 208 0.17 -4.23 5.74
C GLY A 208 -1.31 -4.04 6.13
N MET A 209 -2.15 -3.62 5.19
CA MET A 209 -3.61 -3.59 5.40
C MET A 209 -4.17 -5.01 5.53
N VAL A 210 -3.50 -5.99 4.94
CA VAL A 210 -3.73 -7.42 5.16
C VAL A 210 -2.41 -8.08 5.53
N ASN A 211 -2.42 -8.93 6.54
CA ASN A 211 -1.29 -9.79 6.86
C ASN A 211 -1.50 -11.12 6.12
N ASP A 212 -0.86 -11.24 4.97
CA ASP A 212 -0.92 -12.39 4.09
C ASP A 212 0.31 -13.32 4.19
N HIS A 213 1.16 -13.12 5.18
CA HIS A 213 2.20 -14.09 5.45
C HIS A 213 1.59 -15.46 5.73
N THR A 214 2.18 -16.51 5.15
CA THR A 214 1.72 -17.88 5.40
C THR A 214 1.79 -18.21 6.90
N ILE A 215 0.93 -19.14 7.35
CA ILE A 215 0.79 -19.45 8.78
C ILE A 215 2.08 -19.92 9.43
N ASP A 216 3.00 -20.47 8.65
CA ASP A 216 4.33 -20.96 9.05
C ASP A 216 5.45 -19.92 8.82
N CYS A 217 5.14 -18.78 8.24
CA CYS A 217 6.12 -17.72 8.03
C CYS A 217 6.46 -17.01 9.35
N PHE A 218 7.76 -16.88 9.64
CA PHE A 218 8.24 -16.24 10.87
C PHE A 218 7.74 -14.79 11.03
N ARG A 219 7.56 -14.06 9.92
CA ARG A 219 7.11 -12.65 9.97
C ARG A 219 5.65 -12.50 10.37
N ARG A 220 4.83 -13.53 10.13
CA ARG A 220 3.40 -13.43 10.43
C ARG A 220 3.14 -13.08 11.89
N GLN A 221 3.75 -13.80 12.82
CA GLN A 221 3.55 -13.58 14.25
C GLN A 221 4.17 -12.26 14.70
N GLN A 222 5.35 -11.90 14.20
CA GLN A 222 6.01 -10.65 14.55
C GLN A 222 5.16 -9.43 14.18
N ILE A 223 4.48 -9.45 13.03
CA ILE A 223 3.57 -8.37 12.63
C ILE A 223 2.35 -8.31 13.55
N ILE A 224 1.77 -9.46 13.92
CA ILE A 224 0.65 -9.53 14.87
C ILE A 224 1.04 -8.93 16.22
N ASP A 225 2.18 -9.33 16.76
CA ASP A 225 2.68 -8.84 18.05
C ASP A 225 2.98 -7.33 18.00
N GLY A 226 3.60 -6.86 16.92
CA GLY A 226 3.86 -5.43 16.71
C GLY A 226 2.59 -4.58 16.56
N CYS A 227 1.45 -5.16 16.18
CA CYS A 227 0.17 -4.48 16.15
C CYS A 227 -0.50 -4.42 17.54
N ASN A 228 -0.25 -5.40 18.41
CA ASN A 228 -0.85 -5.49 19.74
C ASN A 228 -0.15 -4.63 20.78
N THR A 229 1.08 -4.15 20.53
CA THR A 229 1.89 -3.34 21.44
C THR A 229 1.67 -1.83 21.30
N LYS A 230 0.74 -1.42 20.46
CA LYS A 230 0.34 -0.01 20.21
C LYS A 230 -1.10 0.25 20.63
#